data_dabbd7e8135077953f22b6fdb01746c7
#
_entry.id   dabbd7e8135077953f22b6fdb01746c7
#
_cell.length_a   1.000
_cell.length_b   1.000
_cell.length_c   1.000
_cell.angle_alpha   90.00
_cell.angle_beta   90.00
_cell.angle_gamma   90.00
#
_symmetry.space_group_name_H-M   'P 1'
#
loop_
_entity.id
_entity.type
_entity.pdbx_description
1 polymer ?
#
loop_
_entity_poly.entity_id
_entity_poly.type
_entity_poly.pdbx_seq_one_letter_code
_entity_poly.pdbx_strand_id
1 'polypeptide(L)'
;MISTNGPTSQVISDSQQWLERAVIGLNLCPFAKSVHVKSLIRYAISDAKSESELLADLQSELIFLNSVSPTITDTTLLIAPMCLHDFLEFNQFILKANKSLTKLDLDGIFQIATLHPQYQFAGTDVDDITNYTNRAPYPTLHLLRESSIDRALQAIPNAESIFEVNMNTMRRI
;
A
#
# COMPACT_ATOMS: atom_id res chain seq x y z
N MET A 1 -5.85 -19.70 -22.47
CA MET A 1 -4.55 -19.00 -22.54
C MET A 1 -4.80 -17.56 -22.09
N ILE A 2 -4.40 -17.20 -20.88
CA ILE A 2 -4.47 -15.81 -20.40
C ILE A 2 -3.33 -15.08 -21.10
N SER A 3 -3.67 -14.10 -21.93
CA SER A 3 -2.71 -13.24 -22.62
C SER A 3 -1.87 -12.49 -21.57
N THR A 4 -0.58 -12.80 -21.48
CA THR A 4 0.34 -12.27 -20.47
C THR A 4 0.86 -10.85 -20.78
N ASN A 5 0.30 -10.15 -21.75
CA ASN A 5 0.76 -8.83 -22.23
C ASN A 5 -0.37 -7.77 -22.25
N GLY A 6 -1.24 -7.73 -21.24
CA GLY A 6 -2.25 -6.68 -21.10
C GLY A 6 -1.83 -5.54 -20.15
N PRO A 7 -2.57 -4.41 -20.13
CA PRO A 7 -2.32 -3.30 -19.23
C PRO A 7 -2.20 -3.70 -17.75
N THR A 8 -2.96 -4.70 -17.34
CA THR A 8 -2.93 -5.26 -15.98
C THR A 8 -1.59 -5.90 -15.63
N SER A 9 -0.95 -6.61 -16.56
CA SER A 9 0.36 -7.22 -16.31
C SER A 9 1.46 -6.17 -16.16
N GLN A 10 1.36 -5.06 -16.90
CA GLN A 10 2.30 -3.94 -16.77
C GLN A 10 2.16 -3.27 -15.41
N VAL A 11 0.94 -3.01 -14.93
CA VAL A 11 0.69 -2.42 -13.62
C VAL A 11 1.26 -3.28 -12.49
N ILE A 12 1.09 -4.60 -12.57
CA ILE A 12 1.67 -5.53 -11.60
C ILE A 12 3.20 -5.48 -11.66
N SER A 13 3.78 -5.55 -12.85
CA SER A 13 5.24 -5.51 -13.05
C SER A 13 5.85 -4.22 -12.51
N ASP A 14 5.25 -3.07 -12.80
CA ASP A 14 5.72 -1.77 -12.31
C ASP A 14 5.69 -1.70 -10.78
N SER A 15 4.59 -2.19 -10.18
CA SER A 15 4.41 -2.21 -8.73
C SER A 15 5.39 -3.16 -8.03
N GLN A 16 5.67 -4.32 -8.63
CA GLN A 16 6.66 -5.26 -8.13
C GLN A 16 8.08 -4.69 -8.23
N GLN A 17 8.44 -4.09 -9.34
CA GLN A 17 9.75 -3.45 -9.51
C GLN A 17 9.94 -2.30 -8.52
N TRP A 18 8.91 -1.49 -8.31
CA TRP A 18 8.95 -0.43 -7.29
C TRP A 18 9.14 -1.02 -5.90
N LEU A 19 8.39 -2.05 -5.53
CA LEU A 19 8.53 -2.73 -4.24
C LEU A 19 9.97 -3.25 -4.03
N GLU A 20 10.51 -3.95 -5.02
CA GLU A 20 11.84 -4.55 -4.92
C GLU A 20 12.96 -3.51 -4.88
N ARG A 21 12.91 -2.52 -5.76
CA ARG A 21 14.01 -1.55 -5.91
C ARG A 21 13.97 -0.43 -4.88
N ALA A 22 12.78 0.11 -4.60
CA ALA A 22 12.62 1.22 -3.68
C ALA A 22 12.34 0.73 -2.26
N VAL A 23 11.21 0.05 -2.04
CA VAL A 23 10.76 -0.29 -0.68
C VAL A 23 11.72 -1.26 0.00
N ILE A 24 12.07 -2.35 -0.67
CA ILE A 24 12.99 -3.36 -0.13
C ILE A 24 14.44 -2.91 -0.31
N GLY A 25 14.80 -2.43 -1.49
CA GLY A 25 16.15 -2.01 -1.83
C GLY A 25 16.69 -0.90 -0.94
N LEU A 26 15.84 0.06 -0.55
CA LEU A 26 16.17 1.16 0.38
C LEU A 26 15.74 0.88 1.82
N ASN A 27 15.21 -0.33 2.08
CA ASN A 27 14.71 -0.73 3.40
C ASN A 27 13.71 0.27 4.02
N LEU A 28 12.81 0.79 3.19
CA LEU A 28 11.79 1.76 3.63
C LEU A 28 10.68 1.11 4.47
N CYS A 29 10.45 -0.19 4.28
CA CYS A 29 9.50 -0.98 5.05
C CYS A 29 10.15 -2.29 5.48
N PRO A 30 10.50 -2.46 6.75
CA PRO A 30 11.19 -3.68 7.22
C PRO A 30 10.34 -4.95 7.09
N PHE A 31 9.01 -4.82 6.93
CA PHE A 31 8.10 -5.96 6.79
C PHE A 31 7.98 -6.46 5.35
N ALA A 32 8.20 -5.60 4.37
CA ALA A 32 7.95 -5.86 2.95
C ALA A 32 8.77 -7.05 2.44
N LYS A 33 10.03 -7.15 2.83
CA LYS A 33 10.92 -8.23 2.39
C LYS A 33 10.40 -9.63 2.77
N SER A 34 9.95 -9.79 4.02
CA SER A 34 9.48 -11.09 4.51
C SER A 34 8.23 -11.57 3.76
N VAL A 35 7.24 -10.71 3.58
CA VAL A 35 6.00 -11.07 2.88
C VAL A 35 6.23 -11.23 1.37
N HIS A 36 7.15 -10.46 0.79
CA HIS A 36 7.53 -10.58 -0.62
C HIS A 36 8.20 -11.92 -0.92
N VAL A 37 9.24 -12.28 -0.16
CA VAL A 37 9.98 -13.56 -0.33
C VAL A 37 9.07 -14.76 -0.16
N LYS A 38 8.11 -14.70 0.75
CA LYS A 38 7.14 -15.77 0.99
C LYS A 38 5.95 -15.76 0.03
N SER A 39 5.90 -14.83 -0.93
CA SER A 39 4.79 -14.68 -1.88
C SER A 39 3.42 -14.48 -1.20
N LEU A 40 3.39 -13.71 -0.11
CA LEU A 40 2.18 -13.45 0.70
C LEU A 40 1.50 -12.12 0.36
N ILE A 41 1.98 -11.42 -0.69
CA ILE A 41 1.42 -10.15 -1.15
C ILE A 41 0.45 -10.43 -2.29
N ARG A 42 -0.82 -10.03 -2.11
CA ARG A 42 -1.80 -10.00 -3.19
C ARG A 42 -1.73 -8.65 -3.91
N TYR A 43 -1.52 -8.69 -5.22
CA TYR A 43 -1.63 -7.52 -6.11
C TYR A 43 -3.01 -7.52 -6.74
N ALA A 44 -3.92 -6.69 -6.23
CA ALA A 44 -5.27 -6.53 -6.75
C ALA A 44 -5.34 -5.26 -7.60
N ILE A 45 -5.68 -5.40 -8.87
CA ILE A 45 -5.81 -4.27 -9.79
C ILE A 45 -7.29 -3.91 -9.89
N SER A 46 -7.62 -2.66 -9.57
CA SER A 46 -8.96 -2.12 -9.72
C SER A 46 -9.12 -1.49 -11.10
N ASP A 47 -10.19 -1.84 -11.78
CA ASP A 47 -10.63 -1.18 -13.03
C ASP A 47 -11.52 0.05 -12.77
N ALA A 48 -11.67 0.44 -11.49
CA ALA A 48 -12.50 1.56 -11.06
C ALA A 48 -12.10 2.87 -11.74
N LYS A 49 -13.09 3.60 -12.23
CA LYS A 49 -12.96 4.94 -12.82
C LYS A 49 -13.57 6.02 -11.95
N SER A 50 -14.16 5.65 -10.83
CA SER A 50 -14.79 6.55 -9.87
C SER A 50 -14.47 6.12 -8.42
N GLU A 51 -14.64 7.06 -7.49
CA GLU A 51 -14.48 6.79 -6.06
C GLU A 51 -15.43 5.69 -5.55
N SER A 52 -16.68 5.69 -6.03
CA SER A 52 -17.68 4.70 -5.59
C SER A 52 -17.33 3.29 -6.06
N GLU A 53 -16.80 3.13 -7.26
CA GLU A 53 -16.32 1.86 -7.78
C GLU A 53 -15.10 1.38 -6.99
N LEU A 54 -14.14 2.26 -6.74
CA LEU A 54 -12.95 1.92 -5.94
C LEU A 54 -13.31 1.56 -4.49
N LEU A 55 -14.31 2.24 -3.91
CA LEU A 55 -14.79 1.93 -2.57
C LEU A 55 -15.41 0.51 -2.52
N ALA A 56 -16.16 0.13 -3.55
CA ALA A 56 -16.71 -1.23 -3.67
C ALA A 56 -15.60 -2.29 -3.80
N ASP A 57 -14.58 -2.03 -4.61
CA ASP A 57 -13.42 -2.91 -4.75
C ASP A 57 -12.65 -3.03 -3.44
N LEU A 58 -12.45 -1.93 -2.73
CA LEU A 58 -11.82 -1.92 -1.41
C LEU A 58 -12.57 -2.82 -0.41
N GLN A 59 -13.90 -2.68 -0.35
CA GLN A 59 -14.72 -3.49 0.55
C GLN A 59 -14.63 -4.98 0.20
N SER A 60 -14.64 -5.31 -1.09
CA SER A 60 -14.47 -6.69 -1.56
C SER A 60 -13.10 -7.27 -1.19
N GLU A 61 -12.03 -6.50 -1.34
CA GLU A 61 -10.67 -6.92 -0.98
C GLU A 61 -10.49 -7.06 0.54
N LEU A 62 -11.11 -6.20 1.34
CA LEU A 62 -11.10 -6.33 2.80
C LEU A 62 -11.83 -7.61 3.26
N ILE A 63 -12.98 -7.90 2.67
CA ILE A 63 -13.73 -9.13 2.96
C ILE A 63 -12.91 -10.36 2.55
N PHE A 64 -12.29 -10.34 1.37
CA PHE A 64 -11.42 -11.42 0.91
C PHE A 64 -10.24 -11.62 1.88
N LEU A 65 -9.53 -10.55 2.20
CA LEU A 65 -8.35 -10.63 3.08
C LEU A 65 -8.73 -11.14 4.48
N ASN A 66 -9.91 -10.79 4.99
CA ASN A 66 -10.42 -11.30 6.27
C ASN A 66 -10.78 -12.80 6.22
N SER A 67 -11.15 -13.32 5.06
CA SER A 67 -11.54 -14.72 4.88
C SER A 67 -10.36 -15.67 4.66
N VAL A 68 -9.19 -15.17 4.30
CA VAL A 68 -8.01 -15.97 3.94
C VAL A 68 -6.98 -15.97 5.08
N SER A 69 -6.29 -17.12 5.24
CA SER A 69 -5.21 -17.23 6.23
C SER A 69 -4.05 -16.28 5.88
N PRO A 70 -3.41 -15.63 6.88
CA PRO A 70 -2.20 -14.85 6.66
C PRO A 70 -1.02 -15.67 6.11
N THR A 71 -1.06 -16.99 6.23
CA THR A 71 -0.06 -17.88 5.63
C THR A 71 -0.26 -18.08 4.12
N ILE A 72 -1.40 -17.64 3.58
CA ILE A 72 -1.72 -17.66 2.15
C ILE A 72 -1.64 -16.26 1.56
N THR A 73 -2.29 -15.29 2.21
CA THR A 73 -2.23 -13.87 1.86
C THR A 73 -2.15 -13.05 3.14
N ASP A 74 -1.01 -12.45 3.38
CA ASP A 74 -0.81 -11.62 4.58
C ASP A 74 -1.25 -10.17 4.35
N THR A 75 -1.01 -9.64 3.16
CA THR A 75 -1.30 -8.25 2.81
C THR A 75 -1.78 -8.11 1.37
N THR A 76 -2.53 -7.05 1.09
CA THR A 76 -3.01 -6.72 -0.26
C THR A 76 -2.57 -5.32 -0.66
N LEU A 77 -2.05 -5.17 -1.87
CA LEU A 77 -1.91 -3.90 -2.57
C LEU A 77 -3.07 -3.75 -3.54
N LEU A 78 -4.04 -2.91 -3.20
CA LEU A 78 -5.15 -2.55 -4.10
C LEU A 78 -4.71 -1.35 -4.92
N ILE A 79 -4.43 -1.58 -6.19
CA ILE A 79 -3.86 -0.61 -7.12
C ILE A 79 -4.94 -0.07 -8.04
N ALA A 80 -5.07 1.26 -8.11
CA ALA A 80 -6.11 1.95 -8.86
C ALA A 80 -5.51 2.83 -9.96
N PRO A 81 -5.12 2.25 -11.12
CA PRO A 81 -4.42 2.99 -12.16
C PRO A 81 -5.32 3.97 -12.93
N MET A 82 -6.65 3.86 -12.81
CA MET A 82 -7.60 4.60 -13.63
C MET A 82 -8.41 5.66 -12.90
N CYS A 83 -8.18 5.87 -11.60
CA CYS A 83 -8.87 6.93 -10.84
C CYS A 83 -7.98 7.52 -9.74
N LEU A 84 -8.41 8.64 -9.17
CA LEU A 84 -7.74 9.33 -8.07
C LEU A 84 -6.27 9.71 -8.37
N HIS A 85 -6.01 10.16 -9.59
CA HIS A 85 -4.67 10.60 -10.00
C HIS A 85 -4.25 11.89 -9.29
N ASP A 86 -5.20 12.76 -8.91
CA ASP A 86 -4.94 13.92 -8.08
C ASP A 86 -4.75 13.51 -6.62
N PHE A 87 -3.66 13.97 -6.00
CA PHE A 87 -3.31 13.58 -4.63
C PHE A 87 -4.27 14.14 -3.58
N LEU A 88 -4.84 15.32 -3.81
CA LEU A 88 -5.80 15.92 -2.88
C LEU A 88 -7.12 15.14 -2.88
N GLU A 89 -7.62 14.78 -4.07
CA GLU A 89 -8.80 13.92 -4.21
C GLU A 89 -8.57 12.54 -3.58
N PHE A 90 -7.39 11.96 -3.79
CA PHE A 90 -6.99 10.72 -3.15
C PHE A 90 -7.03 10.81 -1.62
N ASN A 91 -6.48 11.88 -1.03
CA ASN A 91 -6.53 12.10 0.42
C ASN A 91 -7.95 12.25 0.96
N GLN A 92 -8.84 12.92 0.23
CA GLN A 92 -10.24 13.04 0.62
C GLN A 92 -10.95 11.68 0.58
N PHE A 93 -10.64 10.85 -0.40
CA PHE A 93 -11.14 9.49 -0.51
C PHE A 93 -10.75 8.61 0.70
N ILE A 94 -9.56 8.80 1.28
CA ILE A 94 -9.07 8.00 2.41
C ILE A 94 -10.00 8.06 3.62
N LEU A 95 -10.69 9.17 3.84
CA LEU A 95 -11.70 9.27 4.90
C LEU A 95 -12.85 8.29 4.69
N LYS A 96 -13.29 8.11 3.43
CA LYS A 96 -14.31 7.13 3.06
C LYS A 96 -13.78 5.70 3.15
N ALA A 97 -12.54 5.49 2.73
CA ALA A 97 -11.86 4.20 2.81
C ALA A 97 -11.77 3.71 4.27
N ASN A 98 -11.34 4.55 5.18
CA ASN A 98 -11.25 4.21 6.61
C ASN A 98 -12.63 3.92 7.24
N LYS A 99 -13.68 4.61 6.82
CA LYS A 99 -15.05 4.30 7.25
C LYS A 99 -15.52 2.91 6.83
N SER A 100 -14.96 2.35 5.78
CA SER A 100 -15.25 0.98 5.36
C SER A 100 -14.81 -0.06 6.38
N LEU A 101 -13.72 0.20 7.11
CA LEU A 101 -13.27 -0.68 8.20
C LEU A 101 -14.33 -0.77 9.29
N THR A 102 -14.83 0.39 9.76
CA THR A 102 -15.89 0.45 10.78
C THR A 102 -17.17 -0.21 10.27
N LYS A 103 -17.56 0.07 9.03
CA LYS A 103 -18.79 -0.49 8.44
C LYS A 103 -18.76 -2.03 8.31
N LEU A 104 -17.57 -2.59 8.15
CA LEU A 104 -17.36 -4.04 8.02
C LEU A 104 -16.97 -4.72 9.33
N ASP A 105 -16.98 -3.98 10.46
CA ASP A 105 -16.52 -4.46 11.78
C ASP A 105 -15.06 -4.96 11.74
N LEU A 106 -14.20 -4.27 10.99
CA LEU A 106 -12.79 -4.62 10.79
C LEU A 106 -11.82 -3.64 11.47
N ASP A 107 -12.32 -2.71 12.26
CA ASP A 107 -11.50 -1.83 13.09
C ASP A 107 -10.62 -2.66 14.05
N GLY A 108 -9.34 -2.33 14.12
CA GLY A 108 -8.37 -3.07 14.94
C GLY A 108 -7.93 -4.42 14.34
N ILE A 109 -8.52 -4.85 13.22
CA ILE A 109 -8.12 -6.06 12.48
C ILE A 109 -7.25 -5.70 11.29
N PHE A 110 -7.64 -4.68 10.54
CA PHE A 110 -6.89 -4.15 9.41
C PHE A 110 -6.64 -2.65 9.53
N GLN A 111 -5.59 -2.19 8.88
CA GLN A 111 -5.37 -0.76 8.60
C GLN A 111 -5.08 -0.56 7.12
N ILE A 112 -5.33 0.66 6.64
CA ILE A 112 -5.09 1.06 5.26
C ILE A 112 -3.96 2.08 5.25
N ALA A 113 -2.82 1.71 4.69
CA ALA A 113 -1.76 2.63 4.35
C ALA A 113 -1.93 3.14 2.91
N THR A 114 -1.41 4.32 2.63
CA THR A 114 -1.64 5.02 1.38
C THR A 114 -0.35 5.30 0.64
N LEU A 115 -0.35 5.03 -0.66
CA LEU A 115 0.76 5.25 -1.57
C LEU A 115 0.22 5.93 -2.83
N HIS A 116 0.95 6.92 -3.35
CA HIS A 116 0.47 7.68 -4.50
C HIS A 116 1.65 8.25 -5.30
N PRO A 117 1.57 8.37 -6.64
CA PRO A 117 2.65 8.94 -7.45
C PRO A 117 3.04 10.36 -7.04
N GLN A 118 2.10 11.14 -6.51
CA GLN A 118 2.30 12.52 -6.07
C GLN A 118 2.21 12.68 -4.54
N TYR A 119 2.53 11.63 -3.80
CA TYR A 119 2.46 11.67 -2.34
C TYR A 119 3.28 12.84 -1.78
N GLN A 120 2.70 13.58 -0.84
CA GLN A 120 3.33 14.69 -0.16
C GLN A 120 3.00 14.65 1.33
N PHE A 121 4.03 14.59 2.17
CA PHE A 121 3.84 14.71 3.62
C PHE A 121 3.45 16.13 4.01
N ALA A 122 2.65 16.26 5.05
CA ALA A 122 2.28 17.56 5.60
C ALA A 122 3.53 18.35 6.01
N GLY A 123 3.55 19.63 5.64
CA GLY A 123 4.68 20.53 5.97
C GLY A 123 5.92 20.38 5.08
N THR A 124 5.87 19.56 4.03
CA THR A 124 6.95 19.43 3.04
C THR A 124 6.61 20.16 1.75
N ASP A 125 7.64 20.56 1.00
CA ASP A 125 7.47 21.01 -0.38
C ASP A 125 7.22 19.83 -1.30
N VAL A 126 6.58 20.08 -2.46
CA VAL A 126 6.24 19.04 -3.44
C VAL A 126 7.48 18.27 -3.94
N ASP A 127 8.63 18.95 -4.01
CA ASP A 127 9.89 18.38 -4.48
C ASP A 127 10.76 17.80 -3.35
N ASP A 128 10.26 17.78 -2.11
CA ASP A 128 11.01 17.20 -1.00
C ASP A 128 11.24 15.70 -1.24
N ILE A 129 12.52 15.30 -1.22
CA ILE A 129 12.93 13.92 -1.48
C ILE A 129 12.30 12.92 -0.50
N THR A 130 11.97 13.35 0.71
CA THR A 130 11.35 12.49 1.72
C THR A 130 9.95 12.01 1.34
N ASN A 131 9.26 12.72 0.45
CA ASN A 131 7.96 12.34 -0.09
C ASN A 131 8.01 11.01 -0.88
N TYR A 132 9.17 10.68 -1.46
CA TYR A 132 9.37 9.46 -2.22
C TYR A 132 9.27 8.18 -1.40
N THR A 133 9.34 8.27 -0.08
CA THR A 133 9.07 7.13 0.82
C THR A 133 7.71 6.48 0.52
N ASN A 134 6.70 7.29 0.20
CA ASN A 134 5.33 6.83 -0.06
C ASN A 134 4.89 7.03 -1.52
N ARG A 135 5.80 7.38 -2.43
CA ARG A 135 5.49 7.49 -3.86
C ARG A 135 5.60 6.14 -4.54
N ALA A 136 4.44 5.65 -4.99
CA ALA A 136 4.30 4.43 -5.79
C ALA A 136 3.95 4.79 -7.24
N PRO A 137 4.10 3.86 -8.21
CA PRO A 137 3.78 4.12 -9.62
C PRO A 137 2.32 4.50 -9.87
N TYR A 138 1.41 4.02 -9.04
CA TYR A 138 -0.05 4.22 -9.16
C TYR A 138 -0.66 4.51 -7.79
N PRO A 139 -1.82 5.19 -7.74
CA PRO A 139 -2.60 5.30 -6.51
C PRO A 139 -2.86 3.90 -5.93
N THR A 140 -2.45 3.66 -4.69
CA THR A 140 -2.48 2.33 -4.08
C THR A 140 -2.95 2.41 -2.63
N LEU A 141 -3.88 1.52 -2.28
CA LEU A 141 -4.29 1.26 -0.91
C LEU A 141 -3.61 -0.02 -0.43
N HIS A 142 -2.80 0.08 0.59
CA HIS A 142 -2.09 -1.05 1.18
C HIS A 142 -2.88 -1.56 2.38
N LEU A 143 -3.48 -2.73 2.25
CA LEU A 143 -4.29 -3.37 3.28
C LEU A 143 -3.39 -4.23 4.17
N LEU A 144 -3.26 -3.86 5.43
CA LEU A 144 -2.35 -4.47 6.39
C LEU A 144 -3.14 -5.12 7.53
N ARG A 145 -2.71 -6.32 7.95
CA ARG A 145 -3.21 -6.96 9.16
C ARG A 145 -2.57 -6.35 10.39
N GLU A 146 -3.34 -5.88 11.34
CA GLU A 146 -2.84 -5.34 12.62
C GLU A 146 -1.98 -6.39 13.36
N SER A 147 -2.42 -7.65 13.38
CA SER A 147 -1.67 -8.73 14.01
C SER A 147 -0.30 -9.00 13.38
N SER A 148 -0.18 -8.81 12.08
CA SER A 148 1.11 -8.97 11.38
C SER A 148 2.04 -7.79 11.65
N ILE A 149 1.49 -6.58 11.74
CA ILE A 149 2.24 -5.37 12.13
C ILE A 149 2.76 -5.53 13.56
N ASP A 150 1.92 -5.91 14.50
CA ASP A 150 2.30 -6.08 15.91
C ASP A 150 3.44 -7.08 16.06
N ARG A 151 3.36 -8.23 15.40
CA ARG A 151 4.44 -9.23 15.42
C ARG A 151 5.75 -8.69 14.85
N ALA A 152 5.65 -7.93 13.78
CA ALA A 152 6.81 -7.36 13.11
C ALA A 152 7.46 -6.25 13.95
N LEU A 153 6.65 -5.41 14.61
CA LEU A 153 7.14 -4.36 15.52
C LEU A 153 7.84 -4.93 16.75
N GLN A 154 7.41 -6.07 17.27
CA GLN A 154 8.08 -6.77 18.38
C GLN A 154 9.47 -7.29 18.00
N ALA A 155 9.70 -7.59 16.73
CA ALA A 155 10.99 -8.09 16.21
C ALA A 155 11.99 -6.97 15.87
N ILE A 156 11.56 -5.70 15.85
CA ILE A 156 12.38 -4.56 15.42
C ILE A 156 12.69 -3.66 16.63
N PRO A 157 13.97 -3.50 17.01
CA PRO A 157 14.37 -2.50 18.00
C PRO A 157 14.08 -1.09 17.44
N ASN A 158 13.48 -0.22 18.27
CA ASN A 158 13.19 1.17 17.91
C ASN A 158 12.27 1.36 16.69
N ALA A 159 11.18 0.59 16.59
CA ALA A 159 10.19 0.70 15.52
C ALA A 159 9.62 2.13 15.37
N GLU A 160 9.56 2.91 16.44
CA GLU A 160 9.12 4.30 16.44
C GLU A 160 10.01 5.23 15.58
N SER A 161 11.27 4.85 15.34
CA SER A 161 12.21 5.63 14.53
C SER A 161 12.18 5.31 13.03
N ILE A 162 11.33 4.39 12.55
CA ILE A 162 11.28 3.96 11.14
C ILE A 162 11.05 5.16 10.22
N PHE A 163 10.15 6.06 10.57
CA PHE A 163 9.88 7.27 9.79
C PHE A 163 11.12 8.15 9.65
N GLU A 164 11.83 8.42 10.74
CA GLU A 164 13.07 9.21 10.72
C GLU A 164 14.18 8.53 9.94
N VAL A 165 14.32 7.20 10.09
CA VAL A 165 15.29 6.40 9.33
C VAL A 165 15.00 6.50 7.85
N ASN A 166 13.74 6.39 7.44
CA ASN A 166 13.34 6.53 6.04
C ASN A 166 13.64 7.91 5.48
N MET A 167 13.31 8.97 6.21
CA MET A 167 13.63 10.34 5.81
C MET A 167 15.14 10.55 5.63
N ASN A 168 15.95 10.04 6.55
CA ASN A 168 17.40 10.12 6.46
C ASN A 168 17.95 9.29 5.30
N THR A 169 17.38 8.12 5.03
CA THR A 169 17.74 7.29 3.87
C THR A 169 17.49 8.07 2.57
N MET A 170 16.32 8.67 2.42
CA MET A 170 15.96 9.43 1.23
C MET A 170 16.87 10.64 1.02
N ARG A 171 17.27 11.34 2.08
CA ARG A 171 18.19 12.49 2.00
C ARG A 171 19.62 12.13 1.62
N ARG A 172 20.01 10.86 1.77
CA ARG A 172 21.37 10.37 1.42
C ARG A 172 21.49 9.89 -0.03
N ILE A 173 20.38 9.69 -0.71
CA ILE A 173 20.36 9.31 -2.11
C ILE A 173 20.68 10.53 -2.98
#